data_11ca397497707d473fc197dd0e51d6f6
#
_entry.id   11ca397497707d473fc197dd0e51d6f6
#
_cell.length_a   1.000
_cell.length_b   1.000
_cell.length_c   1.000
_cell.angle_alpha   90.00
_cell.angle_beta   90.00
_cell.angle_gamma   90.00
#
_symmetry.space_group_name_H-M   'P 1'
#
loop_
_entity.id
_entity.type
_entity.pdbx_description
1 polymer ?
#
loop_
_entity_poly.entity_id
_entity_poly.type
_entity_poly.pdbx_seq_one_letter_code
_entity_poly.pdbx_strand_id
1 'polypeptide(L)'
;MGELANEFSWSRSRDHTFQDCRRRYFLHYYGSWGGWDAGAPEDVRRLYILKQLASRQQWAGRVVHDAIEMAFHVFAGGRDLPVDPFIADVVERMRGEWRSSKAGRYRESPKTVALFEHEYALDLKPEVWQALSRNVGVCLRNFFRLPLLAEIRKTSSEHWSIEHWSKVFDFEGTAVWVAPDFGFWTEDGRLALVDWKTGGSTPDGAAFQLGCYALYAAEVLGVPPAKVDLFEANLREPEVTQLHWSDERLAAIKEQLRLSIRSMKAYLVDPAANVGAIADFEKTEDLRICKWCNFRVVCRPELT
;
A
#
# COMPACT_ATOMS: atom_id res chain seq x y z
N MET A 1 -28.35 7.79 5.09
CA MET A 1 -27.11 7.39 4.41
C MET A 1 -27.38 6.04 3.80
N GLY A 2 -27.19 5.89 2.46
CA GLY A 2 -27.36 4.58 1.82
C GLY A 2 -26.40 3.56 2.42
N GLU A 3 -26.84 2.32 2.48
CA GLU A 3 -26.04 1.18 2.92
C GLU A 3 -24.83 1.05 1.97
N LEU A 4 -23.61 1.02 2.52
CA LEU A 4 -22.38 0.87 1.72
C LEU A 4 -22.36 -0.53 1.11
N ALA A 5 -22.48 -0.63 -0.22
CA ALA A 5 -22.37 -1.89 -0.94
C ALA A 5 -20.90 -2.34 -1.04
N ASN A 6 -20.67 -3.65 -0.94
CA ASN A 6 -19.37 -4.25 -1.21
C ASN A 6 -19.20 -4.46 -2.71
N GLU A 7 -18.70 -3.47 -3.41
CA GLU A 7 -18.50 -3.56 -4.86
C GLU A 7 -17.15 -4.18 -5.20
N PHE A 8 -17.12 -4.98 -6.27
CA PHE A 8 -15.85 -5.51 -6.77
C PHE A 8 -14.99 -4.38 -7.30
N SER A 9 -13.74 -4.36 -6.86
CA SER A 9 -12.73 -3.49 -7.44
C SER A 9 -11.37 -4.19 -7.45
N TRP A 10 -10.48 -3.70 -8.28
CA TRP A 10 -9.14 -4.22 -8.39
C TRP A 10 -8.11 -3.23 -7.83
N SER A 11 -7.07 -3.73 -7.21
CA SER A 11 -5.83 -3.01 -6.90
C SER A 11 -4.67 -3.99 -6.88
N ARG A 12 -3.45 -3.51 -7.00
CA ARG A 12 -2.26 -4.36 -6.91
C ARG A 12 -2.18 -5.15 -5.60
N SER A 13 -2.58 -4.53 -4.49
CA SER A 13 -2.62 -5.20 -3.17
C SER A 13 -3.71 -6.28 -3.08
N ARG A 14 -4.86 -6.06 -3.72
CA ARG A 14 -5.92 -7.09 -3.81
C ARG A 14 -5.45 -8.28 -4.64
N ASP A 15 -4.88 -8.03 -5.81
CA ASP A 15 -4.31 -9.07 -6.67
C ASP A 15 -3.25 -9.89 -5.92
N HIS A 16 -2.28 -9.22 -5.28
CA HIS A 16 -1.25 -9.90 -4.50
C HIS A 16 -1.84 -10.78 -3.39
N THR A 17 -2.80 -10.25 -2.62
CA THR A 17 -3.47 -11.02 -1.56
C THR A 17 -4.21 -12.24 -2.12
N PHE A 18 -4.84 -12.08 -3.29
CA PHE A 18 -5.54 -13.17 -3.98
C PHE A 18 -4.57 -14.23 -4.50
N GLN A 19 -3.43 -13.83 -5.08
CA GLN A 19 -2.39 -14.76 -5.54
C GLN A 19 -1.74 -15.53 -4.38
N ASP A 20 -1.45 -14.86 -3.27
CA ASP A 20 -0.89 -15.49 -2.07
C ASP A 20 -1.81 -16.57 -1.49
N CYS A 21 -3.09 -16.24 -1.31
CA CYS A 21 -4.06 -17.16 -0.70
C CYS A 21 -5.50 -16.69 -0.94
N ARG A 22 -6.31 -17.51 -1.63
CA ARG A 22 -7.72 -17.25 -1.91
C ARG A 22 -8.52 -17.05 -0.62
N ARG A 23 -8.31 -17.90 0.39
CA ARG A 23 -8.97 -17.79 1.69
C ARG A 23 -8.63 -16.49 2.42
N ARG A 24 -7.35 -16.07 2.41
CA ARG A 24 -6.92 -14.78 2.96
C ARG A 24 -7.63 -13.61 2.26
N TYR A 25 -7.74 -13.67 0.94
CA TYR A 25 -8.46 -12.67 0.15
C TYR A 25 -9.93 -12.59 0.55
N PHE A 26 -10.63 -13.73 0.67
CA PHE A 26 -12.01 -13.77 1.13
C PHE A 26 -12.17 -13.14 2.52
N LEU A 27 -11.39 -13.57 3.49
CA LEU A 27 -11.48 -13.05 4.87
C LEU A 27 -11.22 -11.55 4.93
N HIS A 28 -10.31 -11.05 4.08
CA HIS A 28 -9.94 -9.63 4.04
C HIS A 28 -11.01 -8.75 3.39
N TYR A 29 -11.63 -9.17 2.28
CA TYR A 29 -12.47 -8.30 1.47
C TYR A 29 -13.96 -8.61 1.57
N TYR A 30 -14.33 -9.82 1.98
CA TYR A 30 -15.72 -10.25 2.16
C TYR A 30 -16.04 -10.55 3.62
N GLY A 31 -15.33 -11.46 4.27
CA GLY A 31 -15.61 -11.87 5.63
C GLY A 31 -15.50 -10.76 6.67
N SER A 32 -14.67 -9.74 6.44
CA SER A 32 -14.50 -8.58 7.32
C SER A 32 -15.41 -7.40 6.97
N TRP A 33 -16.22 -7.51 5.90
CA TRP A 33 -17.06 -6.41 5.44
C TRP A 33 -18.15 -6.07 6.46
N GLY A 34 -18.37 -4.78 6.71
CA GLY A 34 -19.31 -4.32 7.74
C GLY A 34 -18.78 -4.36 9.17
N GLY A 35 -17.59 -4.96 9.41
CA GLY A 35 -17.03 -5.10 10.76
C GLY A 35 -16.60 -3.79 11.43
N TRP A 36 -16.71 -2.66 10.75
CA TRP A 36 -16.53 -1.30 11.33
C TRP A 36 -17.76 -0.81 12.08
N ASP A 37 -18.92 -1.40 11.84
CA ASP A 37 -20.17 -1.00 12.50
C ASP A 37 -20.18 -1.47 13.95
N ALA A 38 -20.76 -0.63 14.82
CA ALA A 38 -20.86 -0.95 16.25
C ALA A 38 -21.73 -2.18 16.53
N GLY A 39 -22.72 -2.44 15.65
CA GLY A 39 -23.63 -3.59 15.73
C GLY A 39 -23.18 -4.81 14.91
N ALA A 40 -21.96 -4.80 14.35
CA ALA A 40 -21.48 -5.93 13.57
C ALA A 40 -21.39 -7.23 14.40
N PRO A 41 -21.69 -8.40 13.81
CA PRO A 41 -21.44 -9.69 14.45
C PRO A 41 -20.00 -9.81 14.95
N GLU A 42 -19.78 -10.48 16.08
CA GLU A 42 -18.49 -10.55 16.74
C GLU A 42 -17.39 -11.16 15.87
N ASP A 43 -17.72 -12.18 15.09
CA ASP A 43 -16.82 -12.81 14.13
C ASP A 43 -16.43 -11.87 12.98
N VAL A 44 -17.37 -11.13 12.43
CA VAL A 44 -17.12 -10.11 11.40
C VAL A 44 -16.25 -8.97 11.96
N ARG A 45 -16.58 -8.50 13.17
CA ARG A 45 -15.78 -7.50 13.89
C ARG A 45 -14.35 -7.98 14.12
N ARG A 46 -14.19 -9.23 14.55
CA ARG A 46 -12.87 -9.84 14.75
C ARG A 46 -12.07 -9.87 13.45
N LEU A 47 -12.66 -10.29 12.33
CA LEU A 47 -12.01 -10.27 11.02
C LEU A 47 -11.63 -8.86 10.61
N TYR A 48 -12.49 -7.86 10.88
CA TYR A 48 -12.18 -6.46 10.59
C TYR A 48 -10.98 -5.95 11.38
N ILE A 49 -10.84 -6.30 12.65
CA ILE A 49 -9.67 -5.95 13.47
C ILE A 49 -8.42 -6.65 12.92
N LEU A 50 -8.49 -7.96 12.66
CA LEU A 50 -7.37 -8.73 12.14
C LEU A 50 -6.85 -8.21 10.80
N LYS A 51 -7.74 -7.75 9.91
CA LYS A 51 -7.29 -7.22 8.63
C LYS A 51 -6.48 -5.92 8.75
N GLN A 52 -6.61 -5.18 9.86
CA GLN A 52 -5.84 -3.95 10.10
C GLN A 52 -4.40 -4.23 10.57
N LEU A 53 -4.09 -5.47 10.95
CA LEU A 53 -2.74 -5.81 11.38
C LEU A 53 -1.72 -5.56 10.27
N ALA A 54 -0.66 -4.86 10.62
CA ALA A 54 0.50 -4.66 9.77
C ALA A 54 1.72 -5.35 10.40
N SER A 55 2.55 -6.00 9.60
CA SER A 55 3.87 -6.41 10.07
C SER A 55 4.70 -5.17 10.42
N ARG A 56 5.70 -5.34 11.27
CA ARG A 56 6.62 -4.24 11.62
C ARG A 56 7.26 -3.58 10.38
N GLN A 57 7.52 -4.37 9.32
CA GLN A 57 8.09 -3.85 8.07
C GLN A 57 7.08 -2.98 7.32
N GLN A 58 5.83 -3.45 7.18
CA GLN A 58 4.76 -2.66 6.55
C GLN A 58 4.48 -1.38 7.32
N TRP A 59 4.46 -1.45 8.66
CA TRP A 59 4.31 -0.27 9.50
C TRP A 59 5.47 0.72 9.32
N ALA A 60 6.72 0.25 9.34
CA ALA A 60 7.88 1.11 9.12
C ALA A 60 7.85 1.76 7.73
N GLY A 61 7.46 1.02 6.68
CA GLY A 61 7.25 1.57 5.34
C GLY A 61 6.22 2.70 5.35
N ARG A 62 5.05 2.47 5.94
CA ARG A 62 4.01 3.51 6.06
C ARG A 62 4.51 4.75 6.79
N VAL A 63 5.26 4.59 7.90
CA VAL A 63 5.84 5.73 8.63
C VAL A 63 6.77 6.56 7.75
N VAL A 64 7.57 5.92 6.88
CA VAL A 64 8.43 6.64 5.93
C VAL A 64 7.61 7.39 4.90
N HIS A 65 6.57 6.77 4.31
CA HIS A 65 5.69 7.42 3.33
C HIS A 65 4.96 8.62 3.93
N ASP A 66 4.35 8.45 5.12
CA ASP A 66 3.68 9.55 5.85
C ASP A 66 4.65 10.70 6.16
N ALA A 67 5.89 10.38 6.52
CA ALA A 67 6.91 11.39 6.80
C ALA A 67 7.34 12.14 5.52
N ILE A 68 7.46 11.46 4.39
CA ILE A 68 7.77 12.08 3.10
C ILE A 68 6.64 13.02 2.66
N GLU A 69 5.39 12.58 2.80
CA GLU A 69 4.22 13.42 2.52
C GLU A 69 4.24 14.69 3.38
N MET A 70 4.48 14.56 4.69
CA MET A 70 4.64 15.71 5.59
C MET A 70 5.78 16.64 5.14
N ALA A 71 6.91 16.09 4.69
CA ALA A 71 8.02 16.88 4.20
C ALA A 71 7.63 17.69 2.95
N PHE A 72 6.92 17.08 2.00
CA PHE A 72 6.42 17.78 0.81
C PHE A 72 5.42 18.89 1.13
N HIS A 73 4.54 18.69 2.12
CA HIS A 73 3.65 19.77 2.57
C HIS A 73 4.42 20.97 3.15
N VAL A 74 5.52 20.72 3.88
CA VAL A 74 6.37 21.79 4.39
C VAL A 74 7.09 22.52 3.25
N PHE A 75 7.63 21.77 2.27
CA PHE A 75 8.30 22.34 1.09
C PHE A 75 7.32 23.13 0.21
N ALA A 76 6.11 22.65 0.00
CA ALA A 76 5.07 23.37 -0.74
C ALA A 76 4.71 24.70 -0.07
N GLY A 77 4.84 24.79 1.25
CA GLY A 77 4.72 26.04 2.00
C GLY A 77 5.97 26.94 1.97
N GLY A 78 6.95 26.65 1.11
CA GLY A 78 8.17 27.44 0.94
C GLY A 78 9.14 27.37 2.12
N ARG A 79 9.03 26.35 2.98
CA ARG A 79 9.86 26.18 4.17
C ARG A 79 10.83 25.03 4.00
N ASP A 80 11.99 25.14 4.64
CA ASP A 80 12.95 24.03 4.78
C ASP A 80 12.69 23.23 6.06
N LEU A 81 13.07 21.96 6.01
CA LEU A 81 12.99 21.04 7.14
C LEU A 81 14.39 20.77 7.72
N PRO A 82 14.62 20.99 9.02
CA PRO A 82 15.83 20.52 9.68
C PRO A 82 15.77 18.98 9.78
N VAL A 83 16.62 18.30 9.00
CA VAL A 83 16.52 16.85 8.75
C VAL A 83 16.58 16.02 10.04
N ASP A 84 17.59 16.24 10.89
CA ASP A 84 17.78 15.42 12.08
C ASP A 84 16.69 15.63 13.15
N PRO A 85 16.24 16.86 13.46
CA PRO A 85 15.06 17.08 14.30
C PRO A 85 13.80 16.44 13.75
N PHE A 86 13.53 16.59 12.45
CA PHE A 86 12.38 15.98 11.82
C PHE A 86 12.37 14.45 11.95
N ILE A 87 13.52 13.80 11.72
CA ILE A 87 13.65 12.35 11.89
C ILE A 87 13.45 11.95 13.36
N ALA A 88 13.95 12.75 14.32
CA ALA A 88 13.75 12.48 15.73
C ALA A 88 12.27 12.50 16.13
N ASP A 89 11.50 13.46 15.61
CA ASP A 89 10.04 13.56 15.81
C ASP A 89 9.29 12.36 15.21
N VAL A 90 9.68 11.93 14.00
CA VAL A 90 9.11 10.72 13.38
C VAL A 90 9.37 9.48 14.22
N VAL A 91 10.59 9.32 14.73
CA VAL A 91 10.95 8.18 15.60
C VAL A 91 10.19 8.22 16.93
N GLU A 92 9.97 9.39 17.53
CA GLU A 92 9.18 9.48 18.77
C GLU A 92 7.70 9.16 18.53
N ARG A 93 7.13 9.59 17.40
CA ARG A 93 5.79 9.17 16.98
C ARG A 93 5.71 7.64 16.84
N MET A 94 6.68 7.01 16.19
CA MET A 94 6.77 5.55 16.11
C MET A 94 6.75 4.87 17.48
N ARG A 95 7.47 5.41 18.46
CA ARG A 95 7.47 4.88 19.84
C ARG A 95 6.09 4.97 20.48
N GLY A 96 5.36 6.06 20.23
CA GLY A 96 3.98 6.24 20.69
C GLY A 96 3.04 5.21 20.07
N GLU A 97 3.12 5.00 18.76
CA GLU A 97 2.34 4.01 18.03
C GLU A 97 2.66 2.57 18.48
N TRP A 98 3.93 2.25 18.67
CA TRP A 98 4.37 0.96 19.20
C TRP A 98 3.77 0.68 20.58
N ARG A 99 3.84 1.66 21.52
CA ARG A 99 3.24 1.54 22.87
C ARG A 99 1.74 1.34 22.79
N SER A 100 1.05 2.09 21.93
CA SER A 100 -0.39 1.97 21.70
C SER A 100 -0.78 0.59 21.19
N SER A 101 -0.05 0.08 20.19
CA SER A 101 -0.27 -1.26 19.66
C SER A 101 0.02 -2.36 20.69
N LYS A 102 1.11 -2.24 21.46
CA LYS A 102 1.44 -3.20 22.51
C LYS A 102 0.39 -3.24 23.63
N ALA A 103 -0.25 -2.11 23.91
CA ALA A 103 -1.36 -2.00 24.85
C ALA A 103 -2.69 -2.54 24.29
N GLY A 104 -2.74 -2.97 23.02
CA GLY A 104 -3.93 -3.54 22.39
C GLY A 104 -5.03 -2.53 22.05
N ARG A 105 -4.74 -1.22 22.03
CA ARG A 105 -5.75 -0.16 21.80
C ARG A 105 -6.50 -0.29 20.48
N TYR A 106 -5.91 -0.92 19.47
CA TYR A 106 -6.55 -1.19 18.18
C TYR A 106 -7.78 -2.11 18.28
N ARG A 107 -7.93 -2.88 19.36
CA ARG A 107 -9.12 -3.72 19.58
C ARG A 107 -10.37 -2.87 19.83
N GLU A 108 -10.19 -1.74 20.52
CA GLU A 108 -11.25 -0.77 20.78
C GLU A 108 -11.36 0.24 19.63
N SER A 109 -10.22 0.67 19.10
CA SER A 109 -10.11 1.67 18.03
C SER A 109 -9.35 1.10 16.83
N PRO A 110 -9.99 0.33 15.93
CA PRO A 110 -9.31 -0.42 14.85
C PRO A 110 -8.54 0.43 13.83
N LYS A 111 -8.75 1.75 13.83
CA LYS A 111 -7.97 2.68 12.99
C LYS A 111 -6.60 3.06 13.58
N THR A 112 -6.33 2.70 14.84
CA THR A 112 -5.00 2.89 15.42
C THR A 112 -4.04 1.81 14.94
N VAL A 113 -2.74 2.06 15.08
CA VAL A 113 -1.71 1.10 14.66
C VAL A 113 -1.89 -0.24 15.37
N ALA A 114 -1.98 -1.30 14.59
CA ALA A 114 -2.12 -2.67 15.03
C ALA A 114 -0.95 -3.50 14.45
N LEU A 115 -0.01 -3.90 15.30
CA LEU A 115 1.15 -4.68 14.86
C LEU A 115 0.85 -6.17 14.97
N PHE A 116 1.12 -6.88 13.88
CA PHE A 116 1.02 -8.33 13.79
C PHE A 116 1.78 -9.02 14.94
N GLU A 117 2.99 -8.56 15.20
CA GLU A 117 3.86 -9.12 16.24
C GLU A 117 3.27 -8.97 17.64
N HIS A 118 2.50 -7.92 17.90
CA HIS A 118 1.82 -7.73 19.20
C HIS A 118 0.56 -8.57 19.33
N GLU A 119 -0.25 -8.66 18.25
CA GLU A 119 -1.45 -9.52 18.27
C GLU A 119 -1.11 -10.98 18.51
N TYR A 120 -0.02 -11.45 17.88
CA TYR A 120 0.42 -12.84 17.98
C TYR A 120 1.51 -13.09 19.04
N ALA A 121 1.70 -12.12 19.95
CA ALA A 121 2.63 -12.21 21.08
C ALA A 121 4.03 -12.73 20.69
N LEU A 122 4.54 -12.29 19.53
CA LEU A 122 5.88 -12.70 19.08
C LEU A 122 6.93 -12.04 19.99
N ASP A 123 7.72 -12.88 20.66
CA ASP A 123 8.81 -12.43 21.54
C ASP A 123 10.00 -11.95 20.69
N LEU A 124 9.95 -10.68 20.29
CA LEU A 124 11.04 -10.03 19.55
C LEU A 124 11.93 -9.25 20.49
N LYS A 125 13.24 -9.51 20.38
CA LYS A 125 14.27 -8.80 21.16
C LYS A 125 14.20 -7.29 20.89
N PRO A 126 14.54 -6.45 21.90
CA PRO A 126 14.55 -4.98 21.74
C PRO A 126 15.40 -4.48 20.57
N GLU A 127 16.49 -5.20 20.24
CA GLU A 127 17.41 -4.84 19.14
C GLU A 127 16.71 -4.86 17.77
N VAL A 128 15.70 -5.74 17.59
CA VAL A 128 14.90 -5.83 16.35
C VAL A 128 14.11 -4.53 16.13
N TRP A 129 13.47 -4.02 17.19
CA TRP A 129 12.72 -2.76 17.15
C TRP A 129 13.64 -1.54 16.99
N GLN A 130 14.78 -1.54 17.65
CA GLN A 130 15.80 -0.49 17.50
C GLN A 130 16.37 -0.47 16.06
N ALA A 131 16.65 -1.65 15.49
CA ALA A 131 17.09 -1.75 14.10
C ALA A 131 16.03 -1.22 13.12
N LEU A 132 14.77 -1.53 13.36
CA LEU A 132 13.65 -1.02 12.54
C LEU A 132 13.60 0.52 12.56
N SER A 133 13.66 1.12 13.75
CA SER A 133 13.68 2.57 13.94
C SER A 133 14.90 3.23 13.27
N ARG A 134 16.08 2.61 13.39
CA ARG A 134 17.29 3.08 12.68
C ARG A 134 17.09 3.05 11.16
N ASN A 135 16.50 1.97 10.63
CA ASN A 135 16.24 1.84 9.20
C ASN A 135 15.29 2.93 8.68
N VAL A 136 14.24 3.28 9.43
CA VAL A 136 13.38 4.43 9.10
C VAL A 136 14.20 5.71 9.00
N GLY A 137 15.06 5.97 9.99
CA GLY A 137 15.95 7.14 9.95
C GLY A 137 16.93 7.12 8.76
N VAL A 138 17.42 5.94 8.35
CA VAL A 138 18.26 5.79 7.14
C VAL A 138 17.46 6.13 5.88
N CYS A 139 16.26 5.56 5.72
CA CYS A 139 15.40 5.84 4.57
C CYS A 139 15.10 7.33 4.44
N LEU A 140 14.76 8.00 5.54
CA LEU A 140 14.47 9.44 5.52
C LEU A 140 15.71 10.27 5.21
N ARG A 141 16.88 9.98 5.79
CA ARG A 141 18.13 10.67 5.42
C ARG A 141 18.45 10.50 3.94
N ASN A 142 18.25 9.29 3.41
CA ASN A 142 18.48 9.01 2.00
C ASN A 142 17.48 9.79 1.12
N PHE A 143 16.21 9.86 1.50
CA PHE A 143 15.20 10.69 0.81
C PHE A 143 15.69 12.15 0.67
N PHE A 144 16.15 12.77 1.76
CA PHE A 144 16.64 14.15 1.72
C PHE A 144 17.91 14.35 0.88
N ARG A 145 18.61 13.28 0.53
CA ARG A 145 19.84 13.31 -0.27
C ARG A 145 19.65 12.87 -1.72
N LEU A 146 18.45 12.38 -2.06
CA LEU A 146 18.17 11.92 -3.43
C LEU A 146 18.29 13.09 -4.42
N PRO A 147 19.03 12.92 -5.52
CA PRO A 147 19.04 13.91 -6.62
C PRO A 147 17.64 14.21 -7.14
N LEU A 148 16.76 13.20 -7.20
CA LEU A 148 15.36 13.34 -7.62
C LEU A 148 14.61 14.39 -6.77
N LEU A 149 14.82 14.42 -5.45
CA LEU A 149 14.22 15.44 -4.59
C LEU A 149 14.69 16.85 -4.96
N ALA A 150 15.96 17.00 -5.28
CA ALA A 150 16.50 18.30 -5.70
C ALA A 150 15.87 18.75 -7.04
N GLU A 151 15.64 17.83 -7.98
CA GLU A 151 14.93 18.14 -9.23
C GLU A 151 13.47 18.50 -8.99
N ILE A 152 12.75 17.75 -8.16
CA ILE A 152 11.37 18.06 -7.78
C ILE A 152 11.27 19.47 -7.19
N ARG A 153 12.18 19.85 -6.30
CA ARG A 153 12.18 21.15 -5.63
C ARG A 153 12.50 22.34 -6.55
N LYS A 154 12.98 22.13 -7.77
CA LYS A 154 13.10 23.17 -8.78
C LYS A 154 11.76 23.51 -9.43
N THR A 155 10.82 22.57 -9.47
CA THR A 155 9.49 22.79 -10.03
C THR A 155 8.58 23.54 -9.06
N SER A 156 7.58 24.26 -9.57
CA SER A 156 6.58 24.91 -8.72
C SER A 156 5.75 23.89 -7.96
N SER A 157 5.54 24.12 -6.66
CA SER A 157 4.69 23.25 -5.83
C SER A 157 3.23 23.19 -6.29
N GLU A 158 2.76 24.15 -7.11
CA GLU A 158 1.44 24.11 -7.75
C GLU A 158 1.30 22.93 -8.73
N HIS A 159 2.43 22.41 -9.21
CA HIS A 159 2.51 21.27 -10.11
C HIS A 159 2.67 19.94 -9.37
N TRP A 160 2.65 19.93 -8.03
CA TRP A 160 2.84 18.73 -7.21
C TRP A 160 1.52 18.11 -6.82
N SER A 161 1.52 16.79 -6.77
CA SER A 161 0.48 15.97 -6.20
C SER A 161 1.05 15.26 -4.99
N ILE A 162 0.83 15.84 -3.80
CA ILE A 162 1.45 15.44 -2.54
C ILE A 162 0.62 14.37 -1.82
N GLU A 163 -0.71 14.44 -1.94
CA GLU A 163 -1.60 13.55 -1.19
C GLU A 163 -1.48 12.11 -1.69
N HIS A 164 -1.48 11.16 -0.76
CA HIS A 164 -1.64 9.73 -1.04
C HIS A 164 -2.90 9.50 -1.90
N TRP A 165 -2.69 9.41 -3.17
CA TRP A 165 -3.76 9.36 -4.14
C TRP A 165 -4.24 7.94 -4.36
N SER A 166 -5.17 7.47 -3.54
CA SER A 166 -6.03 6.40 -4.04
C SER A 166 -6.86 6.96 -5.19
N LYS A 167 -6.37 6.82 -6.40
CA LYS A 167 -7.10 7.17 -7.63
C LYS A 167 -7.81 5.93 -8.15
N VAL A 168 -8.99 6.15 -8.67
CA VAL A 168 -9.79 5.09 -9.29
C VAL A 168 -10.06 5.47 -10.74
N PHE A 169 -9.98 4.47 -11.62
CA PHE A 169 -10.44 4.60 -12.99
C PHE A 169 -11.23 3.35 -13.40
N ASP A 170 -12.09 3.50 -14.38
CA ASP A 170 -12.79 2.37 -14.96
C ASP A 170 -11.89 1.65 -15.96
N PHE A 171 -11.77 0.35 -15.78
CA PHE A 171 -11.14 -0.53 -16.75
C PHE A 171 -12.11 -1.64 -17.14
N GLU A 172 -12.70 -1.50 -18.30
CA GLU A 172 -13.66 -2.46 -18.86
C GLU A 172 -14.80 -2.81 -17.87
N GLY A 173 -15.39 -1.79 -17.25
CA GLY A 173 -16.46 -1.93 -16.25
C GLY A 173 -15.99 -2.39 -14.86
N THR A 174 -14.70 -2.26 -14.57
CA THR A 174 -14.14 -2.58 -13.25
C THR A 174 -13.39 -1.39 -12.69
N ALA A 175 -13.73 -0.98 -11.46
CA ALA A 175 -13.01 0.04 -10.74
C ALA A 175 -11.58 -0.44 -10.39
N VAL A 176 -10.57 0.22 -10.93
CA VAL A 176 -9.15 -0.07 -10.68
C VAL A 176 -8.54 1.03 -9.82
N TRP A 177 -8.02 0.65 -8.67
CA TRP A 177 -7.39 1.56 -7.73
C TRP A 177 -5.88 1.56 -7.89
N VAL A 178 -5.32 2.74 -8.04
CA VAL A 178 -3.87 3.00 -8.06
C VAL A 178 -3.54 4.06 -7.02
N ALA A 179 -2.34 4.02 -6.46
CA ALA A 179 -1.90 4.96 -5.45
C ALA A 179 -0.41 5.29 -5.66
N PRO A 180 -0.07 6.17 -6.63
CA PRO A 180 1.27 6.73 -6.69
C PRO A 180 1.57 7.50 -5.40
N ASP A 181 2.78 7.39 -4.88
CA ASP A 181 3.16 8.07 -3.65
C ASP A 181 3.36 9.58 -3.84
N PHE A 182 3.80 9.97 -5.04
CA PHE A 182 3.99 11.37 -5.39
C PHE A 182 3.91 11.56 -6.92
N GLY A 183 3.43 12.73 -7.36
CA GLY A 183 3.41 13.10 -8.76
C GLY A 183 3.73 14.56 -8.96
N PHE A 184 4.37 14.91 -10.09
CA PHE A 184 4.62 16.28 -10.46
C PHE A 184 4.72 16.45 -11.98
N TRP A 185 4.43 17.66 -12.42
CA TRP A 185 4.66 18.06 -13.81
C TRP A 185 6.03 18.71 -13.93
N THR A 186 6.81 18.24 -14.89
CA THR A 186 8.10 18.83 -15.25
C THR A 186 7.91 20.10 -16.08
N GLU A 187 8.93 20.94 -16.16
CA GLU A 187 8.89 22.20 -16.93
C GLU A 187 8.64 21.97 -18.43
N ASP A 188 9.07 20.84 -18.98
CA ASP A 188 8.83 20.43 -20.37
C ASP A 188 7.48 19.73 -20.59
N GLY A 189 6.59 19.75 -19.60
CA GLY A 189 5.23 19.27 -19.69
C GLY A 189 5.08 17.75 -19.68
N ARG A 190 6.00 17.03 -19.05
CA ARG A 190 5.92 15.61 -18.79
C ARG A 190 5.32 15.36 -17.40
N LEU A 191 4.59 14.28 -17.25
CA LEU A 191 4.10 13.83 -15.96
C LEU A 191 5.11 12.85 -15.33
N ALA A 192 5.64 13.19 -14.18
CA ALA A 192 6.48 12.32 -13.38
C ALA A 192 5.67 11.71 -12.22
N LEU A 193 5.67 10.39 -12.08
CA LEU A 193 5.08 9.68 -10.95
C LEU A 193 6.17 8.90 -10.23
N VAL A 194 6.17 8.98 -8.91
CA VAL A 194 7.20 8.39 -8.05
C VAL A 194 6.57 7.42 -7.07
N ASP A 195 7.22 6.27 -6.92
CA ASP A 195 6.90 5.25 -5.94
C ASP A 195 8.11 5.05 -5.02
N TRP A 196 7.94 5.38 -3.72
CA TRP A 196 9.00 5.27 -2.73
C TRP A 196 9.07 3.85 -2.17
N LYS A 197 10.23 3.22 -2.20
CA LYS A 197 10.45 1.88 -1.63
C LYS A 197 11.37 1.93 -0.41
N THR A 198 10.95 1.26 0.65
CA THR A 198 11.73 1.11 1.90
C THR A 198 12.34 -0.29 2.04
N GLY A 199 12.11 -1.15 1.06
CA GLY A 199 12.57 -2.54 0.99
C GLY A 199 12.80 -2.98 -0.44
N GLY A 200 13.11 -4.26 -0.62
CA GLY A 200 13.27 -4.83 -1.97
C GLY A 200 11.93 -4.96 -2.69
N SER A 201 11.92 -4.63 -3.98
CA SER A 201 10.86 -4.97 -4.93
C SER A 201 11.38 -6.02 -5.90
N THR A 202 10.45 -6.82 -6.49
CA THR A 202 10.82 -7.64 -7.65
C THR A 202 10.65 -6.79 -8.90
N PRO A 203 11.57 -6.88 -9.88
CA PRO A 203 11.47 -6.08 -11.11
C PRO A 203 10.11 -6.20 -11.81
N ASP A 204 9.56 -7.42 -11.93
CA ASP A 204 8.25 -7.65 -12.56
C ASP A 204 7.10 -7.06 -11.74
N GLY A 205 7.17 -7.15 -10.41
CA GLY A 205 6.17 -6.57 -9.51
C GLY A 205 6.12 -5.06 -9.58
N ALA A 206 7.29 -4.41 -9.60
CA ALA A 206 7.43 -2.98 -9.80
C ALA A 206 6.93 -2.54 -11.17
N ALA A 207 7.32 -3.24 -12.23
CA ALA A 207 6.90 -2.93 -13.59
C ALA A 207 5.37 -2.98 -13.74
N PHE A 208 4.70 -3.97 -13.16
CA PHE A 208 3.23 -4.06 -13.22
C PHE A 208 2.56 -2.93 -12.43
N GLN A 209 3.03 -2.62 -11.22
CA GLN A 209 2.50 -1.52 -10.42
C GLN A 209 2.64 -0.18 -11.14
N LEU A 210 3.83 0.13 -11.61
CA LEU A 210 4.10 1.37 -12.35
C LEU A 210 3.36 1.41 -13.69
N GLY A 211 3.17 0.24 -14.33
CA GLY A 211 2.33 0.12 -15.52
C GLY A 211 0.87 0.49 -15.30
N CYS A 212 0.32 0.14 -14.14
CA CYS A 212 -1.02 0.60 -13.75
C CYS A 212 -1.08 2.12 -13.54
N TYR A 213 0.02 2.75 -13.06
CA TYR A 213 0.10 4.21 -12.98
C TYR A 213 0.16 4.87 -14.36
N ALA A 214 0.93 4.28 -15.31
CA ALA A 214 0.94 4.75 -16.70
C ALA A 214 -0.43 4.63 -17.36
N LEU A 215 -1.14 3.53 -17.06
CA LEU A 215 -2.50 3.32 -17.57
C LEU A 215 -3.47 4.38 -17.02
N TYR A 216 -3.42 4.66 -15.72
CA TYR A 216 -4.18 5.76 -15.13
C TYR A 216 -3.86 7.12 -15.78
N ALA A 217 -2.58 7.43 -15.98
CA ALA A 217 -2.17 8.67 -16.64
C ALA A 217 -2.74 8.79 -18.06
N ALA A 218 -2.74 7.71 -18.82
CA ALA A 218 -3.28 7.68 -20.18
C ALA A 218 -4.81 7.80 -20.21
N GLU A 219 -5.53 7.01 -19.40
CA GLU A 219 -7.00 6.88 -19.47
C GLU A 219 -7.72 8.05 -18.76
N VAL A 220 -7.13 8.60 -17.69
CA VAL A 220 -7.80 9.63 -16.87
C VAL A 220 -7.22 11.03 -17.12
N LEU A 221 -5.89 11.12 -17.18
CA LEU A 221 -5.24 12.42 -17.34
C LEU A 221 -4.99 12.79 -18.82
N GLY A 222 -5.24 11.86 -19.75
CA GLY A 222 -5.00 12.08 -21.19
C GLY A 222 -3.53 12.26 -21.53
N VAL A 223 -2.61 11.77 -20.66
CA VAL A 223 -1.17 11.89 -20.88
C VAL A 223 -0.67 10.66 -21.63
N PRO A 224 -0.17 10.82 -22.87
CA PRO A 224 0.33 9.67 -23.63
C PRO A 224 1.53 9.00 -22.90
N PRO A 225 1.69 7.67 -23.01
CA PRO A 225 2.74 6.93 -22.29
C PRO A 225 4.15 7.50 -22.51
N ALA A 226 4.44 7.97 -23.69
CA ALA A 226 5.73 8.61 -24.04
C ALA A 226 6.03 9.91 -23.26
N LYS A 227 5.01 10.52 -22.64
CA LYS A 227 5.13 11.73 -21.79
C LYS A 227 5.00 11.45 -20.29
N VAL A 228 4.99 10.17 -19.90
CA VAL A 228 4.97 9.75 -18.49
C VAL A 228 6.34 9.22 -18.10
N ASP A 229 6.93 9.80 -17.06
CA ASP A 229 8.14 9.32 -16.41
C ASP A 229 7.75 8.61 -15.12
N LEU A 230 8.12 7.35 -14.99
CA LEU A 230 7.83 6.55 -13.81
C LEU A 230 9.13 6.24 -13.06
N PHE A 231 9.17 6.60 -11.80
CA PHE A 231 10.33 6.41 -10.94
C PHE A 231 9.99 5.44 -9.80
N GLU A 232 10.82 4.42 -9.64
CA GLU A 232 10.92 3.67 -8.40
C GLU A 232 12.16 4.16 -7.64
N ALA A 233 11.98 4.69 -6.45
CA ALA A 233 13.06 5.22 -5.63
C ALA A 233 13.23 4.36 -4.37
N ASN A 234 14.29 3.57 -4.32
CA ASN A 234 14.66 2.80 -3.16
C ASN A 234 15.36 3.71 -2.13
N LEU A 235 14.73 3.85 -0.96
CA LEU A 235 15.23 4.71 0.10
C LEU A 235 16.19 4.01 1.06
N ARG A 236 16.21 2.69 1.07
CA ARG A 236 17.14 1.94 1.91
C ARG A 236 18.53 1.86 1.28
N GLU A 237 18.57 1.62 -0.01
CA GLU A 237 19.76 1.65 -0.85
C GLU A 237 19.49 2.73 -1.89
N PRO A 238 19.96 3.99 -1.68
CA PRO A 238 19.45 5.16 -2.42
C PRO A 238 19.74 5.04 -3.90
N GLU A 239 18.80 4.42 -4.60
CA GLU A 239 18.82 4.18 -6.03
C GLU A 239 17.48 4.62 -6.63
N VAL A 240 17.52 5.27 -7.78
CA VAL A 240 16.32 5.68 -8.52
C VAL A 240 16.35 4.99 -9.88
N THR A 241 15.36 4.15 -10.12
CA THR A 241 15.14 3.50 -11.40
C THR A 241 14.05 4.23 -12.15
N GLN A 242 14.35 4.72 -13.36
CA GLN A 242 13.37 5.30 -14.26
C GLN A 242 12.90 4.25 -15.26
N LEU A 243 11.58 4.07 -15.39
CA LEU A 243 10.98 3.19 -16.37
C LEU A 243 10.32 4.03 -17.48
N HIS A 244 10.62 3.66 -18.72
CA HIS A 244 9.99 4.24 -19.90
C HIS A 244 8.90 3.32 -20.42
N TRP A 245 7.83 3.93 -20.89
CA TRP A 245 6.64 3.21 -21.37
C TRP A 245 6.44 3.42 -22.87
N SER A 246 5.96 2.36 -23.51
CA SER A 246 5.50 2.39 -24.90
C SER A 246 4.06 1.86 -24.95
N ASP A 247 3.39 2.06 -26.08
CA ASP A 247 2.04 1.56 -26.29
C ASP A 247 1.98 0.02 -26.19
N GLU A 248 3.02 -0.69 -26.68
CA GLU A 248 3.12 -2.16 -26.59
C GLU A 248 3.23 -2.62 -25.13
N ARG A 249 4.06 -1.94 -24.31
CA ARG A 249 4.17 -2.23 -22.88
C ARG A 249 2.85 -1.99 -22.17
N LEU A 250 2.17 -0.90 -22.48
CA LEU A 250 0.87 -0.57 -21.90
C LEU A 250 -0.20 -1.60 -22.30
N ALA A 251 -0.18 -2.09 -23.54
CA ALA A 251 -1.06 -3.16 -24.00
C ALA A 251 -0.82 -4.47 -23.20
N ALA A 252 0.42 -4.81 -22.91
CA ALA A 252 0.75 -5.96 -22.08
C ALA A 252 0.22 -5.81 -20.65
N ILE A 253 0.31 -4.61 -20.04
CA ILE A 253 -0.28 -4.31 -18.73
C ILE A 253 -1.80 -4.46 -18.75
N LYS A 254 -2.47 -3.94 -19.79
CA LYS A 254 -3.94 -4.10 -19.96
C LYS A 254 -4.33 -5.58 -19.97
N GLU A 255 -3.59 -6.41 -20.71
CA GLU A 255 -3.88 -7.84 -20.77
C GLU A 255 -3.63 -8.53 -19.41
N GLN A 256 -2.54 -8.24 -18.73
CA GLN A 256 -2.25 -8.78 -17.41
C GLN A 256 -3.32 -8.37 -16.39
N LEU A 257 -3.77 -7.11 -16.41
CA LEU A 257 -4.85 -6.60 -15.58
C LEU A 257 -6.18 -7.32 -15.85
N ARG A 258 -6.52 -7.51 -17.12
CA ARG A 258 -7.72 -8.23 -17.57
C ARG A 258 -7.75 -9.67 -17.07
N LEU A 259 -6.62 -10.38 -17.22
CA LEU A 259 -6.47 -11.76 -16.73
C LEU A 259 -6.59 -11.83 -15.20
N SER A 260 -5.98 -10.91 -14.46
CA SER A 260 -6.10 -10.85 -13.02
C SER A 260 -7.56 -10.62 -12.59
N ILE A 261 -8.24 -9.62 -13.15
CA ILE A 261 -9.65 -9.32 -12.85
C ILE A 261 -10.55 -10.53 -13.14
N ARG A 262 -10.39 -11.17 -14.30
CA ARG A 262 -11.16 -12.38 -14.66
C ARG A 262 -10.94 -13.50 -13.66
N SER A 263 -9.69 -13.76 -13.32
CA SER A 263 -9.30 -14.79 -12.35
C SER A 263 -9.95 -14.55 -10.98
N MET A 264 -9.99 -13.30 -10.50
CA MET A 264 -10.63 -12.96 -9.23
C MET A 264 -12.15 -13.06 -9.28
N LYS A 265 -12.79 -12.59 -10.36
CA LYS A 265 -14.26 -12.66 -10.55
C LYS A 265 -14.76 -14.10 -10.71
N ALA A 266 -13.94 -15.03 -11.21
CA ALA A 266 -14.30 -16.43 -11.36
C ALA A 266 -14.58 -17.15 -10.01
N TYR A 267 -14.16 -16.58 -8.90
CA TYR A 267 -14.41 -17.09 -7.54
C TYR A 267 -15.72 -16.56 -6.92
N LEU A 268 -16.43 -15.68 -7.64
CA LEU A 268 -17.67 -15.12 -7.15
C LEU A 268 -18.87 -15.99 -7.57
N VAL A 269 -19.75 -16.26 -6.62
CA VAL A 269 -21.02 -16.93 -6.85
C VAL A 269 -21.95 -16.02 -7.66
N ASP A 270 -21.95 -14.73 -7.33
CA ASP A 270 -22.61 -13.68 -8.09
C ASP A 270 -21.64 -12.52 -8.34
N PRO A 271 -21.01 -12.47 -9.53
CA PRO A 271 -20.10 -11.40 -9.88
C PRO A 271 -20.74 -10.01 -9.98
N ALA A 272 -22.05 -9.94 -10.29
CA ALA A 272 -22.76 -8.67 -10.42
C ALA A 272 -23.03 -8.04 -9.04
N ALA A 273 -23.41 -8.87 -8.07
CA ALA A 273 -23.61 -8.46 -6.68
C ALA A 273 -22.33 -8.53 -5.83
N ASN A 274 -21.20 -8.92 -6.41
CA ASN A 274 -19.92 -9.14 -5.73
C ASN A 274 -20.04 -10.09 -4.53
N VAL A 275 -20.75 -11.21 -4.70
CA VAL A 275 -20.96 -12.20 -3.65
C VAL A 275 -20.03 -13.40 -3.85
N GLY A 276 -19.28 -13.74 -2.82
CA GLY A 276 -18.44 -14.94 -2.76
C GLY A 276 -18.84 -15.86 -1.61
N ALA A 277 -18.67 -17.16 -1.77
CA ALA A 277 -18.87 -18.14 -0.70
C ALA A 277 -17.50 -18.61 -0.18
N ILE A 278 -17.33 -18.61 1.15
CA ILE A 278 -16.04 -18.96 1.77
C ILE A 278 -15.52 -20.34 1.34
N ALA A 279 -16.42 -21.28 1.04
CA ALA A 279 -16.07 -22.64 0.61
C ALA A 279 -15.27 -22.65 -0.71
N ASP A 280 -15.55 -21.70 -1.60
CA ASP A 280 -14.93 -21.62 -2.94
C ASP A 280 -13.51 -21.04 -2.89
N PHE A 281 -13.16 -20.37 -1.79
CA PHE A 281 -11.84 -19.76 -1.61
C PHE A 281 -10.95 -20.69 -0.79
N GLU A 282 -10.18 -21.53 -1.46
CA GLU A 282 -9.31 -22.52 -0.83
C GLU A 282 -8.17 -21.89 -0.02
N LYS A 283 -7.70 -22.63 0.98
CA LYS A 283 -6.50 -22.28 1.76
C LYS A 283 -5.25 -22.60 0.94
N THR A 284 -4.24 -21.73 1.02
CA THR A 284 -2.92 -22.05 0.44
C THR A 284 -2.29 -23.26 1.15
N GLU A 285 -1.55 -24.07 0.40
CA GLU A 285 -0.72 -25.15 0.95
C GLU A 285 0.63 -24.62 1.48
N ASP A 286 1.02 -23.39 1.12
CA ASP A 286 2.26 -22.80 1.60
C ASP A 286 2.12 -22.26 3.03
N LEU A 287 2.54 -23.06 4.00
CA LEU A 287 2.51 -22.70 5.41
C LEU A 287 3.40 -21.51 5.77
N ARG A 288 4.37 -21.14 4.92
CA ARG A 288 5.18 -19.92 5.13
C ARG A 288 4.30 -18.66 5.02
N ILE A 289 3.35 -18.66 4.07
CA ILE A 289 2.34 -17.60 3.94
C ILE A 289 1.42 -17.60 5.15
N CYS A 290 0.95 -18.78 5.58
CA CYS A 290 0.05 -18.91 6.72
C CYS A 290 0.68 -18.40 8.02
N LYS A 291 1.98 -18.63 8.24
CA LYS A 291 2.71 -18.19 9.44
C LYS A 291 2.65 -16.68 9.67
N TRP A 292 2.59 -15.89 8.58
CA TRP A 292 2.52 -14.44 8.61
C TRP A 292 1.15 -13.88 8.20
N CYS A 293 0.13 -14.73 8.19
CA CYS A 293 -1.22 -14.32 7.81
C CYS A 293 -1.95 -13.67 8.99
N ASN A 294 -2.55 -12.51 8.76
CA ASN A 294 -3.36 -11.80 9.74
C ASN A 294 -4.52 -12.62 10.29
N PHE A 295 -5.02 -13.58 9.51
CA PHE A 295 -6.17 -14.41 9.85
C PHE A 295 -5.79 -15.82 10.35
N ARG A 296 -4.52 -16.07 10.67
CA ARG A 296 -4.08 -17.42 11.03
C ARG A 296 -4.84 -17.99 12.22
N VAL A 297 -5.13 -17.17 13.23
CA VAL A 297 -5.88 -17.58 14.44
C VAL A 297 -7.30 -18.06 14.13
N VAL A 298 -7.90 -17.62 13.03
CA VAL A 298 -9.23 -18.04 12.58
C VAL A 298 -9.15 -19.16 11.55
N CYS A 299 -8.16 -19.08 10.65
CA CYS A 299 -8.06 -19.96 9.49
C CYS A 299 -7.24 -21.23 9.77
N ARG A 300 -6.17 -21.09 10.56
CA ARG A 300 -5.21 -22.16 10.94
C ARG A 300 -4.79 -22.01 12.40
N PRO A 301 -5.72 -22.21 13.35
CA PRO A 301 -5.45 -22.01 14.78
C PRO A 301 -4.30 -22.88 15.30
N GLU A 302 -4.02 -24.01 14.64
CA GLU A 302 -2.90 -24.89 14.95
C GLU A 302 -1.50 -24.25 14.73
N LEU A 303 -1.44 -23.11 14.04
CA LEU A 303 -0.20 -22.35 13.81
C LEU A 303 -0.03 -21.14 14.76
N THR A 304 -0.92 -21.03 15.76
CA THR A 304 -0.94 -19.84 16.64
C THR A 304 -0.17 -20.07 17.91
#